data_8b601674eed066035b25e46220b9b5b6
#
_entry.id   8b601674eed066035b25e46220b9b5b6
#
_cell.length_a   1.000
_cell.length_b   1.000
_cell.length_c   1.000
_cell.angle_alpha   90.00
_cell.angle_beta   90.00
_cell.angle_gamma   90.00
#
_symmetry.space_group_name_H-M   'P 1'
#
loop_
_entity.id
_entity.type
_entity.pdbx_description
1 polymer ?
#
loop_
_entity_poly.entity_id
_entity_poly.type
_entity_poly.pdbx_seq_one_letter_code
_entity_poly.pdbx_strand_id
1 'polypeptide(L)'
;VAGLKLRRLIPPGPARQIDRGVGAVAAGVGVLVLLWLLLPALSEVPGGVSAQVRNSAIARAVDDAAPEAPGPLQSLRNFVQDAHFPKVFEGLAPSPSTGPPPAASGLAPSVQDRVTASTVRISGSACDRVLEGSGFTPEADVVVTNAHVVAGVDQPTVQTPSGRRLRAQVVVFDPNRDLAVLSVNDLGEDPLEVGTAQVGDTGAVFGHPGGQIDIEVSPARVAQRVSAVGRNLYDSQVTRRDVLILSAQLRPGDSGGALVNADGNVVGVAFAIAPDDPTTAYALNSTELNAVLGAPRGGPVGTGPCLD
;
A
#
# COMPACT_ATOMS: atom_id res chain seq x y z
N VAL A 1 25.44 1.96 33.75
CA VAL A 1 26.45 2.01 34.83
C VAL A 1 27.08 3.41 34.90
N ALA A 2 27.25 4.14 33.79
CA ALA A 2 27.82 5.51 33.79
C ALA A 2 26.87 6.55 34.45
N GLY A 3 25.56 6.46 34.27
CA GLY A 3 24.56 7.39 34.82
C GLY A 3 24.45 7.35 36.36
N LEU A 4 24.78 6.20 36.98
CA LEU A 4 24.74 6.06 38.44
C LEU A 4 25.94 6.73 39.15
N LYS A 5 27.07 6.90 38.46
CA LYS A 5 28.25 7.61 39.02
C LYS A 5 28.12 9.13 38.93
N LEU A 6 27.44 9.67 37.87
CA LEU A 6 27.18 11.10 37.76
C LEU A 6 26.21 11.62 38.84
N ARG A 7 25.25 10.79 39.27
CA ARG A 7 24.24 11.15 40.28
C ARG A 7 24.84 11.52 41.66
N ARG A 8 26.08 11.12 41.96
CA ARG A 8 26.76 11.43 43.24
C ARG A 8 27.46 12.78 43.28
N LEU A 9 27.53 13.47 42.11
CA LEU A 9 28.22 14.77 41.99
C LEU A 9 27.32 15.99 42.16
N ILE A 10 25.99 15.79 42.25
CA ILE A 10 25.05 16.91 42.39
C ILE A 10 24.60 17.07 43.82
N PRO A 11 24.92 18.21 44.48
CA PRO A 11 24.56 18.47 45.87
C PRO A 11 23.04 18.61 46.05
N PRO A 12 22.49 18.27 47.24
CA PRO A 12 21.06 18.43 47.51
C PRO A 12 20.69 19.93 47.55
N GLY A 13 19.77 20.32 46.65
CA GLY A 13 19.30 21.69 46.49
C GLY A 13 18.27 21.84 45.37
N PRO A 14 17.79 23.06 45.09
CA PRO A 14 16.82 23.31 44.02
C PRO A 14 17.30 22.83 42.64
N ALA A 15 18.61 22.81 42.39
CA ALA A 15 19.20 22.25 41.18
C ALA A 15 18.84 20.77 40.96
N ARG A 16 18.68 19.98 42.04
CA ARG A 16 18.30 18.56 41.99
C ARG A 16 16.81 18.36 41.59
N GLN A 17 15.97 19.32 41.91
CA GLN A 17 14.54 19.28 41.46
C GLN A 17 14.43 19.63 39.99
N ILE A 18 15.23 20.60 39.53
CA ILE A 18 15.31 20.98 38.09
C ILE A 18 15.86 19.79 37.28
N ASP A 19 16.96 19.15 37.74
CA ASP A 19 17.55 17.97 37.13
C ASP A 19 16.55 16.79 37.02
N ARG A 20 15.74 16.57 38.07
CA ARG A 20 14.67 15.57 38.04
C ARG A 20 13.57 15.92 37.06
N GLY A 21 13.18 17.19 36.97
CA GLY A 21 12.18 17.67 36.01
C GLY A 21 12.68 17.53 34.58
N VAL A 22 13.88 17.98 34.30
CA VAL A 22 14.51 17.87 32.97
C VAL A 22 14.74 16.41 32.60
N GLY A 23 15.20 15.57 33.54
CA GLY A 23 15.37 14.14 33.32
C GLY A 23 14.06 13.40 33.04
N ALA A 24 12.95 13.78 33.74
CA ALA A 24 11.65 13.20 33.48
C ALA A 24 11.09 13.61 32.11
N VAL A 25 11.26 14.88 31.71
CA VAL A 25 10.86 15.36 30.37
C VAL A 25 11.69 14.68 29.28
N ALA A 26 13.02 14.60 29.46
CA ALA A 26 13.90 13.92 28.49
C ALA A 26 13.56 12.42 28.37
N ALA A 27 13.25 11.74 29.49
CA ALA A 27 12.79 10.35 29.46
C ALA A 27 11.42 10.21 28.77
N GLY A 28 10.49 11.11 29.03
CA GLY A 28 9.18 11.14 28.35
C GLY A 28 9.31 11.34 26.85
N VAL A 29 10.14 12.29 26.42
CA VAL A 29 10.44 12.51 25.00
C VAL A 29 11.11 11.28 24.40
N GLY A 30 12.07 10.67 25.10
CA GLY A 30 12.72 9.43 24.64
C GLY A 30 11.74 8.27 24.44
N VAL A 31 10.77 8.11 25.35
CA VAL A 31 9.71 7.09 25.22
C VAL A 31 8.79 7.40 24.03
N LEU A 32 8.40 8.67 23.84
CA LEU A 32 7.57 9.07 22.70
C LEU A 32 8.28 8.84 21.37
N VAL A 33 9.58 9.16 21.27
CA VAL A 33 10.41 8.89 20.08
C VAL A 33 10.53 7.39 19.84
N LEU A 34 10.69 6.60 20.89
CA LEU A 34 10.80 5.14 20.81
C LEU A 34 9.46 4.51 20.37
N LEU A 35 8.35 5.00 20.90
CA LEU A 35 7.01 4.63 20.47
C LEU A 35 6.78 5.01 19.00
N TRP A 36 7.12 6.22 18.60
CA TRP A 36 7.01 6.68 17.23
C TRP A 36 7.82 5.83 16.23
N LEU A 37 9.00 5.35 16.64
CA LEU A 37 9.84 4.44 15.85
C LEU A 37 9.29 3.00 15.81
N LEU A 38 8.68 2.52 16.91
CA LEU A 38 8.26 1.12 17.05
C LEU A 38 6.79 0.89 16.68
N LEU A 39 5.93 1.91 16.76
CA LEU A 39 4.50 1.77 16.45
C LEU A 39 4.22 1.22 15.04
N PRO A 40 4.92 1.66 13.98
CA PRO A 40 4.76 1.07 12.66
C PRO A 40 5.12 -0.42 12.64
N ALA A 41 6.25 -0.80 13.24
CA ALA A 41 6.68 -2.20 13.33
C ALA A 41 5.72 -3.06 14.19
N LEU A 42 5.15 -2.49 15.26
CA LEU A 42 4.18 -3.18 16.12
C LEU A 42 2.79 -3.30 15.46
N SER A 43 2.45 -2.40 14.53
CA SER A 43 1.21 -2.51 13.75
C SER A 43 1.26 -3.65 12.72
N GLU A 44 2.45 -4.14 12.39
CA GLU A 44 2.71 -5.25 11.45
C GLU A 44 2.82 -6.61 12.15
N VAL A 45 2.89 -6.64 13.50
CA VAL A 45 2.97 -7.90 14.24
C VAL A 45 1.66 -8.69 14.13
N PRO A 46 1.67 -9.95 13.69
CA PRO A 46 0.47 -10.78 13.59
C PRO A 46 -0.23 -10.96 14.92
N GLY A 47 -1.56 -10.81 14.95
CA GLY A 47 -2.38 -11.07 16.14
C GLY A 47 -3.10 -9.85 16.72
N GLY A 48 -3.73 -10.02 17.88
CA GLY A 48 -4.55 -9.00 18.54
C GLY A 48 -3.82 -7.70 18.92
N VAL A 49 -2.49 -7.71 18.98
CA VAL A 49 -1.67 -6.54 19.31
C VAL A 49 -1.75 -5.49 18.21
N SER A 50 -1.68 -5.88 16.94
CA SER A 50 -1.76 -4.95 15.80
C SER A 50 -3.11 -4.24 15.72
N ALA A 51 -4.20 -4.96 16.00
CA ALA A 51 -5.54 -4.36 16.05
C ALA A 51 -5.71 -3.37 17.21
N GLN A 52 -5.09 -3.66 18.37
CA GLN A 52 -5.13 -2.75 19.52
C GLN A 52 -4.27 -1.51 19.30
N VAL A 53 -3.11 -1.65 18.67
CA VAL A 53 -2.22 -0.53 18.33
C VAL A 53 -2.91 0.42 17.34
N ARG A 54 -3.49 -0.10 16.25
CA ARG A 54 -4.21 0.70 15.25
C ARG A 54 -5.46 1.41 15.79
N ASN A 55 -6.15 0.81 16.77
CA ASN A 55 -7.33 1.40 17.41
C ASN A 55 -6.97 2.31 18.60
N SER A 56 -5.71 2.41 18.98
CA SER A 56 -5.25 3.20 20.11
C SER A 56 -5.33 4.70 19.80
N ALA A 57 -5.99 5.46 20.68
CA ALA A 57 -6.01 6.92 20.60
C ALA A 57 -4.60 7.53 20.72
N ILE A 58 -3.69 6.85 21.43
CA ILE A 58 -2.28 7.26 21.58
C ILE A 58 -1.52 7.06 20.26
N ALA A 59 -1.73 5.94 19.56
CA ALA A 59 -1.09 5.69 18.27
C ALA A 59 -1.52 6.73 17.23
N ARG A 60 -2.81 7.05 17.16
CA ARG A 60 -3.35 8.10 16.29
C ARG A 60 -2.81 9.49 16.65
N ALA A 61 -2.80 9.84 17.93
CA ALA A 61 -2.26 11.12 18.37
C ALA A 61 -0.75 11.28 18.09
N VAL A 62 0.01 10.19 18.13
CA VAL A 62 1.44 10.18 17.77
C VAL A 62 1.63 10.32 16.26
N ASP A 63 0.81 9.65 15.45
CA ASP A 63 0.84 9.76 13.99
C ASP A 63 0.44 11.17 13.50
N ASP A 64 -0.59 11.76 14.10
CA ASP A 64 -1.08 13.10 13.76
C ASP A 64 -0.13 14.24 14.23
N ALA A 65 0.60 14.02 15.33
CA ALA A 65 1.49 15.02 15.93
C ALA A 65 2.96 14.86 15.51
N ALA A 66 3.33 13.75 14.87
CA ALA A 66 4.70 13.46 14.52
C ALA A 66 5.15 14.31 13.31
N PRO A 67 6.26 15.05 13.44
CA PRO A 67 6.87 15.68 12.26
C PRO A 67 7.35 14.62 11.28
N GLU A 68 7.40 14.98 9.98
CA GLU A 68 8.01 14.12 8.98
C GLU A 68 9.39 13.65 9.44
N ALA A 69 9.63 12.35 9.33
CA ALA A 69 10.89 11.77 9.82
C ALA A 69 12.08 12.38 9.08
N PRO A 70 13.17 12.76 9.78
CA PRO A 70 14.39 13.21 9.12
C PRO A 70 14.91 12.17 8.12
N GLY A 71 15.49 12.61 7.00
CA GLY A 71 15.88 11.77 5.85
C GLY A 71 16.55 10.41 6.18
N PRO A 72 17.49 10.31 7.15
CA PRO A 72 18.07 9.01 7.54
C PRO A 72 17.07 8.05 8.19
N LEU A 73 16.08 8.57 8.91
CA LEU A 73 15.01 7.78 9.54
C LEU A 73 13.91 7.42 8.54
N GLN A 74 13.64 8.28 7.55
CA GLN A 74 12.82 7.93 6.39
C GLN A 74 13.45 6.77 5.61
N SER A 75 14.76 6.80 5.38
CA SER A 75 15.46 5.71 4.69
C SER A 75 15.38 4.40 5.46
N LEU A 76 15.45 4.43 6.81
CA LEU A 76 15.28 3.23 7.64
C LEU A 76 13.83 2.74 7.65
N ARG A 77 12.86 3.66 7.70
CA ARG A 77 11.43 3.36 7.60
C ARG A 77 11.10 2.76 6.23
N ASN A 78 11.62 3.34 5.17
CA ASN A 78 11.49 2.82 3.81
C ASN A 78 12.17 1.45 3.67
N PHE A 79 13.36 1.25 4.23
CA PHE A 79 14.06 -0.04 4.20
C PHE A 79 13.26 -1.16 4.90
N VAL A 80 12.56 -0.86 5.99
CA VAL A 80 11.67 -1.82 6.67
C VAL A 80 10.37 -2.04 5.89
N GLN A 81 9.87 -1.02 5.18
CA GLN A 81 8.69 -1.08 4.32
C GLN A 81 8.99 -1.64 2.93
N ASP A 82 10.18 -1.35 2.36
CA ASP A 82 10.64 -1.82 1.04
C ASP A 82 10.86 -3.34 0.94
N ALA A 83 10.91 -4.03 2.07
CA ALA A 83 11.02 -5.49 2.09
C ALA A 83 9.82 -6.23 1.45
N HIS A 84 8.76 -5.51 1.05
CA HIS A 84 7.51 -6.10 0.58
C HIS A 84 7.12 -5.75 -0.86
N PHE A 85 7.87 -4.88 -1.54
CA PHE A 85 7.64 -4.66 -2.97
C PHE A 85 8.44 -5.67 -3.79
N PRO A 86 7.78 -6.47 -4.66
CA PRO A 86 8.51 -7.35 -5.56
C PRO A 86 9.48 -6.52 -6.40
N LYS A 87 10.74 -6.96 -6.49
CA LYS A 87 11.77 -6.38 -7.39
C LYS A 87 11.39 -6.61 -8.86
N VAL A 88 10.32 -5.97 -9.31
CA VAL A 88 9.65 -6.30 -10.56
C VAL A 88 10.43 -5.83 -11.79
N PHE A 89 11.40 -4.92 -11.62
CA PHE A 89 12.11 -4.31 -12.74
C PHE A 89 13.62 -4.20 -12.51
N GLU A 90 14.36 -5.24 -12.87
CA GLU A 90 15.82 -5.10 -13.02
C GLU A 90 16.22 -4.22 -14.22
N GLY A 91 15.30 -3.92 -15.15
CA GLY A 91 15.57 -3.20 -16.39
C GLY A 91 15.19 -1.72 -16.42
N LEU A 92 14.60 -1.17 -15.35
CA LEU A 92 14.20 0.25 -15.26
C LEU A 92 15.02 1.05 -14.22
N ALA A 93 16.23 0.61 -13.93
CA ALA A 93 17.15 1.41 -13.11
C ALA A 93 18.13 2.18 -14.02
N PRO A 94 18.32 3.52 -13.86
CA PRO A 94 17.56 4.39 -12.96
C PRO A 94 16.10 4.60 -13.41
N SER A 95 15.22 4.89 -12.47
CA SER A 95 13.81 5.15 -12.79
C SER A 95 13.67 6.35 -13.73
N PRO A 96 12.77 6.29 -14.73
CA PRO A 96 12.55 7.41 -15.61
C PRO A 96 12.04 8.63 -14.83
N SER A 97 12.61 9.81 -15.07
CA SER A 97 12.09 11.04 -14.47
C SER A 97 10.71 11.35 -15.05
N THR A 98 9.70 11.39 -14.17
CA THR A 98 8.29 11.66 -14.55
C THR A 98 7.87 13.10 -14.26
N GLY A 99 8.71 13.86 -13.55
CA GLY A 99 8.37 15.17 -13.02
C GLY A 99 7.40 15.07 -11.84
N PRO A 100 7.00 16.22 -11.25
CA PRO A 100 6.15 16.22 -10.06
C PRO A 100 4.75 15.67 -10.37
N PRO A 101 4.12 14.96 -9.40
CA PRO A 101 2.73 14.55 -9.50
C PRO A 101 1.80 15.76 -9.68
N PRO A 102 0.62 15.57 -10.31
CA PRO A 102 -0.39 16.61 -10.38
C PRO A 102 -0.82 17.06 -8.98
N ALA A 103 -1.07 18.35 -8.79
CA ALA A 103 -1.53 18.90 -7.52
C ALA A 103 -2.97 18.44 -7.15
N ALA A 104 -3.75 18.01 -8.13
CA ALA A 104 -5.11 17.49 -7.96
C ALA A 104 -5.40 16.42 -9.03
N SER A 105 -6.32 15.52 -8.72
CA SER A 105 -6.75 14.45 -9.62
C SER A 105 -7.47 14.94 -10.87
N GLY A 106 -8.09 16.11 -10.81
CA GLY A 106 -8.96 16.64 -11.87
C GLY A 106 -10.29 15.92 -12.00
N LEU A 107 -10.57 14.94 -11.14
CA LEU A 107 -11.85 14.17 -11.17
C LEU A 107 -12.99 15.01 -10.61
N ALA A 108 -14.17 14.92 -11.26
CA ALA A 108 -15.40 15.47 -10.70
C ALA A 108 -15.74 14.76 -9.37
N PRO A 109 -16.33 15.44 -8.37
CA PRO A 109 -16.70 14.81 -7.11
C PRO A 109 -17.54 13.54 -7.26
N SER A 110 -18.53 13.55 -8.16
CA SER A 110 -19.38 12.38 -8.43
C SER A 110 -18.61 11.19 -9.01
N VAL A 111 -17.53 11.44 -9.74
CA VAL A 111 -16.62 10.40 -10.23
C VAL A 111 -15.79 9.84 -9.08
N GLN A 112 -15.25 10.72 -8.21
CA GLN A 112 -14.53 10.30 -7.03
C GLN A 112 -15.41 9.44 -6.10
N ASP A 113 -16.63 9.88 -5.83
CA ASP A 113 -17.59 9.14 -4.98
C ASP A 113 -17.88 7.75 -5.56
N ARG A 114 -18.12 7.65 -6.88
CA ARG A 114 -18.36 6.39 -7.57
C ARG A 114 -17.17 5.44 -7.47
N VAL A 115 -15.94 5.93 -7.75
CA VAL A 115 -14.75 5.09 -7.70
C VAL A 115 -14.44 4.69 -6.26
N THR A 116 -14.62 5.60 -5.30
CA THR A 116 -14.48 5.30 -3.87
C THR A 116 -15.44 4.20 -3.44
N ALA A 117 -16.72 4.25 -3.86
CA ALA A 117 -17.71 3.23 -3.55
C ALA A 117 -17.32 1.83 -4.07
N SER A 118 -16.57 1.76 -5.16
CA SER A 118 -16.16 0.51 -5.81
C SER A 118 -14.73 0.07 -5.44
N THR A 119 -14.03 0.84 -4.59
CA THR A 119 -12.68 0.50 -4.10
C THR A 119 -12.78 -0.23 -2.77
N VAL A 120 -12.04 -1.32 -2.62
CA VAL A 120 -12.09 -2.18 -1.43
C VAL A 120 -10.70 -2.39 -0.85
N ARG A 121 -10.65 -2.57 0.47
CA ARG A 121 -9.44 -3.01 1.16
C ARG A 121 -9.39 -4.53 1.17
N ILE A 122 -8.20 -5.08 0.91
CA ILE A 122 -7.95 -6.51 0.95
C ILE A 122 -6.97 -6.81 2.08
N SER A 123 -7.24 -7.87 2.83
CA SER A 123 -6.34 -8.34 3.86
C SER A 123 -6.38 -9.86 3.94
N GLY A 124 -5.25 -10.45 4.35
CA GLY A 124 -5.15 -11.89 4.56
C GLY A 124 -3.94 -12.23 5.42
N SER A 125 -3.99 -13.36 6.11
CA SER A 125 -2.86 -13.85 6.89
C SER A 125 -2.15 -14.96 6.11
N ALA A 126 -0.87 -14.78 5.88
CA ALA A 126 0.01 -15.78 5.30
C ALA A 126 1.43 -15.57 5.84
N CYS A 127 2.22 -16.64 5.96
CA CYS A 127 3.65 -16.52 6.22
C CYS A 127 3.99 -15.77 7.51
N ASP A 128 3.19 -16.00 8.57
CA ASP A 128 3.30 -15.34 9.89
C ASP A 128 3.14 -13.81 9.87
N ARG A 129 2.57 -13.27 8.77
CA ARG A 129 2.30 -11.82 8.63
C ARG A 129 0.89 -11.56 8.09
N VAL A 130 0.43 -10.34 8.23
CA VAL A 130 -0.80 -9.85 7.60
C VAL A 130 -0.40 -9.13 6.31
N LEU A 131 -0.92 -9.61 5.18
CA LEU A 131 -0.81 -8.95 3.91
C LEU A 131 -2.01 -8.01 3.77
N GLU A 132 -1.75 -6.79 3.28
CA GLU A 132 -2.76 -5.76 3.08
C GLU A 132 -2.55 -5.07 1.74
N GLY A 133 -3.63 -4.70 1.11
CA GLY A 133 -3.62 -3.98 -0.16
C GLY A 133 -4.99 -3.48 -0.54
N SER A 134 -5.09 -3.01 -1.75
CA SER A 134 -6.29 -2.45 -2.35
C SER A 134 -6.84 -3.36 -3.43
N GLY A 135 -8.09 -3.14 -3.77
CA GLY A 135 -8.75 -3.77 -4.92
C GLY A 135 -9.91 -2.90 -5.39
N PHE A 136 -10.49 -3.28 -6.49
CA PHE A 136 -11.67 -2.62 -7.04
C PHE A 136 -12.58 -3.64 -7.73
N THR A 137 -13.80 -3.23 -7.98
CA THR A 137 -14.85 -4.07 -8.59
C THR A 137 -14.98 -3.76 -10.08
N PRO A 138 -14.48 -4.60 -11.01
CA PRO A 138 -14.69 -4.43 -12.45
C PRO A 138 -15.96 -5.11 -12.97
N GLU A 139 -16.51 -6.08 -12.23
CA GLU A 139 -17.70 -6.85 -12.53
C GLU A 139 -18.45 -7.15 -11.24
N ALA A 140 -19.76 -7.44 -11.29
CA ALA A 140 -20.54 -7.80 -10.13
C ALA A 140 -19.92 -8.99 -9.40
N ASP A 141 -19.78 -8.88 -8.06
CA ASP A 141 -19.20 -9.91 -7.20
C ASP A 141 -17.75 -10.33 -7.53
N VAL A 142 -17.05 -9.48 -8.27
CA VAL A 142 -15.65 -9.69 -8.66
C VAL A 142 -14.78 -8.53 -8.16
N VAL A 143 -13.65 -8.87 -7.56
CA VAL A 143 -12.62 -7.91 -7.16
C VAL A 143 -11.31 -8.25 -7.84
N VAL A 144 -10.62 -7.24 -8.36
CA VAL A 144 -9.24 -7.35 -8.85
C VAL A 144 -8.28 -6.73 -7.85
N THR A 145 -7.13 -7.37 -7.69
CA THR A 145 -6.00 -6.90 -6.90
C THR A 145 -4.69 -7.41 -7.49
N ASN A 146 -3.55 -7.08 -6.88
CA ASN A 146 -2.29 -7.71 -7.24
C ASN A 146 -2.17 -9.12 -6.64
N ALA A 147 -1.42 -10.00 -7.35
CA ALA A 147 -1.16 -11.34 -6.87
C ALA A 147 -0.33 -11.34 -5.57
N HIS A 148 0.65 -10.41 -5.43
CA HIS A 148 1.45 -10.29 -4.22
C HIS A 148 0.63 -9.92 -2.96
N VAL A 149 -0.52 -9.26 -3.11
CA VAL A 149 -1.42 -8.93 -2.00
C VAL A 149 -2.07 -10.18 -1.39
N VAL A 150 -2.25 -11.23 -2.18
CA VAL A 150 -2.90 -12.47 -1.75
C VAL A 150 -1.99 -13.71 -1.84
N ALA A 151 -0.68 -13.52 -2.09
CA ALA A 151 0.26 -14.63 -2.19
C ALA A 151 0.34 -15.44 -0.88
N GLY A 152 0.12 -16.75 -0.94
CA GLY A 152 0.10 -17.63 0.21
C GLY A 152 -1.14 -17.50 1.12
N VAL A 153 -2.10 -16.62 0.80
CA VAL A 153 -3.32 -16.42 1.59
C VAL A 153 -4.38 -17.44 1.16
N ASP A 154 -4.80 -18.29 2.07
CA ASP A 154 -5.85 -19.31 1.80
C ASP A 154 -7.23 -18.65 1.63
N GLN A 155 -7.56 -17.66 2.46
CA GLN A 155 -8.86 -17.01 2.47
C GLN A 155 -8.75 -15.51 2.69
N PRO A 156 -8.63 -14.74 1.62
CA PRO A 156 -8.62 -13.29 1.69
C PRO A 156 -9.93 -12.72 2.25
N THR A 157 -9.83 -11.60 2.95
CA THR A 157 -10.96 -10.80 3.39
C THR A 157 -10.99 -9.51 2.58
N VAL A 158 -12.14 -9.22 2.00
CA VAL A 158 -12.46 -7.96 1.34
C VAL A 158 -13.29 -7.11 2.29
N GLN A 159 -12.85 -5.87 2.52
CA GLN A 159 -13.60 -4.89 3.29
C GLN A 159 -14.08 -3.78 2.38
N THR A 160 -15.40 -3.61 2.31
CA THR A 160 -16.04 -2.58 1.50
C THR A 160 -15.94 -1.19 2.16
N PRO A 161 -16.15 -0.10 1.42
CA PRO A 161 -16.19 1.26 1.99
C PRO A 161 -17.23 1.43 3.09
N SER A 162 -18.33 0.67 3.03
CA SER A 162 -19.35 0.65 4.08
C SER A 162 -18.91 -0.09 5.38
N GLY A 163 -17.70 -0.67 5.39
CA GLY A 163 -17.12 -1.40 6.52
C GLY A 163 -17.52 -2.89 6.59
N ARG A 164 -18.29 -3.40 5.64
CA ARG A 164 -18.62 -4.84 5.57
C ARG A 164 -17.36 -5.64 5.29
N ARG A 165 -17.17 -6.74 6.01
CA ARG A 165 -16.07 -7.69 5.80
C ARG A 165 -16.61 -8.96 5.19
N LEU A 166 -16.16 -9.28 3.99
CA LEU A 166 -16.61 -10.41 3.20
C LEU A 166 -15.44 -11.36 2.95
N ARG A 167 -15.72 -12.66 2.97
CA ARG A 167 -14.72 -13.67 2.57
C ARG A 167 -14.67 -13.71 1.07
N ALA A 168 -13.45 -13.74 0.54
CA ALA A 168 -13.19 -13.85 -0.88
C ALA A 168 -12.57 -15.20 -1.22
N GLN A 169 -12.76 -15.63 -2.45
CA GLN A 169 -12.08 -16.77 -3.04
C GLN A 169 -11.24 -16.30 -4.23
N VAL A 170 -9.96 -16.63 -4.26
CA VAL A 170 -9.12 -16.35 -5.42
C VAL A 170 -9.52 -17.32 -6.54
N VAL A 171 -9.98 -16.78 -7.66
CA VAL A 171 -10.45 -17.56 -8.83
C VAL A 171 -9.50 -17.44 -10.04
N VAL A 172 -8.63 -16.42 -10.04
CA VAL A 172 -7.48 -16.31 -10.93
C VAL A 172 -6.30 -15.81 -10.12
N PHE A 173 -5.14 -16.46 -10.26
CA PHE A 173 -3.87 -16.02 -9.67
C PHE A 173 -2.80 -16.07 -10.75
N ASP A 174 -2.35 -14.91 -11.21
CA ASP A 174 -1.35 -14.80 -12.27
C ASP A 174 -0.06 -14.16 -11.72
N PRO A 175 0.91 -14.98 -11.29
CA PRO A 175 2.19 -14.48 -10.79
C PRO A 175 3.06 -13.83 -11.88
N ASN A 176 2.77 -14.07 -13.16
CA ASN A 176 3.53 -13.47 -14.26
C ASN A 176 3.11 -12.03 -14.51
N ARG A 177 1.81 -11.73 -14.36
CA ARG A 177 1.25 -10.39 -14.45
C ARG A 177 1.24 -9.65 -13.11
N ASP A 178 1.40 -10.38 -12.00
CA ASP A 178 1.15 -9.88 -10.65
C ASP A 178 -0.29 -9.37 -10.48
N LEU A 179 -1.26 -10.14 -10.96
CA LEU A 179 -2.68 -9.87 -10.82
C LEU A 179 -3.42 -11.07 -10.26
N ALA A 180 -4.45 -10.81 -9.47
CA ALA A 180 -5.39 -11.81 -8.97
C ALA A 180 -6.83 -11.33 -9.13
N VAL A 181 -7.74 -12.28 -9.39
CA VAL A 181 -9.18 -12.07 -9.44
C VAL A 181 -9.82 -12.84 -8.29
N LEU A 182 -10.62 -12.16 -7.51
CA LEU A 182 -11.35 -12.71 -6.38
C LEU A 182 -12.84 -12.73 -6.68
N SER A 183 -13.50 -13.83 -6.32
CA SER A 183 -14.97 -13.91 -6.25
C SER A 183 -15.41 -13.60 -4.83
N VAL A 184 -16.39 -12.72 -4.69
CA VAL A 184 -16.90 -12.23 -3.41
C VAL A 184 -18.41 -12.24 -3.43
N ASN A 185 -19.02 -13.20 -2.74
CA ASN A 185 -20.49 -13.29 -2.70
C ASN A 185 -21.10 -12.08 -1.99
N ASP A 186 -22.19 -11.57 -2.54
CA ASP A 186 -22.95 -10.44 -1.99
C ASP A 186 -22.08 -9.17 -1.80
N LEU A 187 -21.14 -8.90 -2.69
CA LEU A 187 -20.28 -7.74 -2.63
C LEU A 187 -21.11 -6.45 -2.63
N GLY A 188 -22.03 -6.31 -3.59
CA GLY A 188 -23.01 -5.23 -3.63
C GLY A 188 -22.44 -3.87 -4.03
N GLU A 189 -21.18 -3.81 -4.49
CA GLU A 189 -20.55 -2.60 -4.99
C GLU A 189 -20.73 -2.50 -6.52
N ASP A 190 -20.93 -1.28 -7.02
CA ASP A 190 -21.15 -1.05 -8.46
C ASP A 190 -19.86 -1.27 -9.25
N PRO A 191 -19.91 -1.96 -10.41
CA PRO A 191 -18.73 -2.17 -11.24
C PRO A 191 -18.18 -0.89 -11.86
N LEU A 192 -16.84 -0.80 -11.95
CA LEU A 192 -16.12 0.21 -12.71
C LEU A 192 -15.83 -0.29 -14.13
N GLU A 193 -16.09 0.55 -15.11
CA GLU A 193 -15.74 0.25 -16.50
C GLU A 193 -14.22 0.24 -16.69
N VAL A 194 -13.74 -0.66 -17.56
CA VAL A 194 -12.33 -0.72 -17.96
C VAL A 194 -12.15 0.10 -19.24
N GLY A 195 -11.25 1.08 -19.17
CA GLY A 195 -10.89 1.95 -20.28
C GLY A 195 -9.44 1.76 -20.72
N THR A 196 -8.94 2.75 -21.45
CA THR A 196 -7.54 2.81 -21.91
C THR A 196 -6.94 4.15 -21.54
N ALA A 197 -5.61 4.17 -21.32
CA ALA A 197 -4.86 5.39 -21.07
C ALA A 197 -3.91 5.73 -22.21
N GLN A 198 -3.67 7.01 -22.37
CA GLN A 198 -2.64 7.56 -23.24
C GLN A 198 -1.61 8.32 -22.42
N VAL A 199 -0.39 8.48 -22.97
CA VAL A 199 0.64 9.31 -22.35
C VAL A 199 0.14 10.76 -22.27
N GLY A 200 0.25 11.34 -21.09
CA GLY A 200 -0.25 12.69 -20.78
C GLY A 200 -1.59 12.70 -20.04
N ASP A 201 -2.35 11.60 -20.07
CA ASP A 201 -3.62 11.51 -19.34
C ASP A 201 -3.43 11.71 -17.84
N THR A 202 -4.36 12.43 -17.23
CA THR A 202 -4.42 12.66 -15.79
C THR A 202 -5.62 11.92 -15.19
N GLY A 203 -5.48 11.57 -13.92
CA GLY A 203 -6.49 10.86 -13.16
C GLY A 203 -6.03 10.66 -11.73
N ALA A 204 -6.38 9.52 -11.14
CA ALA A 204 -5.94 9.18 -9.79
C ALA A 204 -5.84 7.68 -9.56
N VAL A 205 -5.03 7.30 -8.58
CA VAL A 205 -5.04 5.96 -7.97
C VAL A 205 -5.88 6.03 -6.70
N PHE A 206 -6.78 5.06 -6.53
CA PHE A 206 -7.61 4.88 -5.35
C PHE A 206 -7.08 3.67 -4.57
N GLY A 207 -6.74 3.86 -3.30
CA GLY A 207 -6.15 2.79 -2.51
C GLY A 207 -6.30 2.98 -1.00
N HIS A 208 -5.76 2.01 -0.26
CA HIS A 208 -5.76 1.94 1.21
C HIS A 208 -4.30 1.92 1.72
N PRO A 209 -3.54 3.02 1.59
CA PRO A 209 -2.14 3.05 1.96
C PRO A 209 -1.94 2.69 3.43
N GLY A 210 -0.92 1.88 3.72
CA GLY A 210 -0.67 1.36 5.07
C GLY A 210 -1.77 0.46 5.62
N GLY A 211 -2.66 -0.07 4.76
CA GLY A 211 -3.79 -0.88 5.18
C GLY A 211 -4.85 -0.12 5.99
N GLN A 212 -4.86 1.21 5.93
CA GLN A 212 -5.87 2.03 6.62
C GLN A 212 -7.27 1.79 6.05
N ILE A 213 -8.30 2.11 6.86
CA ILE A 213 -9.71 1.90 6.46
C ILE A 213 -10.12 2.96 5.42
N ASP A 214 -9.66 4.19 5.60
CA ASP A 214 -10.00 5.30 4.73
C ASP A 214 -9.28 5.15 3.37
N ILE A 215 -10.01 5.48 2.30
CA ILE A 215 -9.48 5.47 0.94
C ILE A 215 -8.72 6.77 0.72
N GLU A 216 -7.52 6.66 0.15
CA GLU A 216 -6.77 7.80 -0.35
C GLU A 216 -6.89 7.88 -1.86
N VAL A 217 -7.06 9.11 -2.34
CA VAL A 217 -7.11 9.45 -3.76
C VAL A 217 -5.80 10.14 -4.11
N SER A 218 -4.89 9.41 -4.75
CA SER A 218 -3.56 9.90 -5.14
C SER A 218 -3.58 10.40 -6.57
N PRO A 219 -3.44 11.73 -6.81
CA PRO A 219 -3.38 12.27 -8.17
C PRO A 219 -2.26 11.62 -8.98
N ALA A 220 -2.56 11.30 -10.23
CA ALA A 220 -1.63 10.61 -11.11
C ALA A 220 -1.67 11.18 -12.53
N ARG A 221 -0.52 11.14 -13.20
CA ARG A 221 -0.40 11.40 -14.65
C ARG A 221 0.38 10.27 -15.29
N VAL A 222 -0.11 9.79 -16.42
CA VAL A 222 0.60 8.80 -17.24
C VAL A 222 1.77 9.49 -17.94
N ALA A 223 3.00 9.25 -17.47
CA ALA A 223 4.20 9.83 -18.04
C ALA A 223 4.70 9.04 -19.26
N GLN A 224 4.64 7.70 -19.18
CA GLN A 224 5.08 6.81 -20.25
C GLN A 224 4.25 5.52 -20.26
N ARG A 225 4.25 4.84 -21.40
CA ARG A 225 3.79 3.46 -21.55
C ARG A 225 4.94 2.61 -22.07
N VAL A 226 5.25 1.52 -21.41
CA VAL A 226 6.38 0.65 -21.75
C VAL A 226 5.98 -0.82 -21.71
N SER A 227 6.59 -1.62 -22.59
CA SER A 227 6.54 -3.07 -22.47
C SER A 227 7.75 -3.50 -21.64
N ALA A 228 7.56 -3.61 -20.33
CA ALA A 228 8.63 -3.89 -19.38
C ALA A 228 8.96 -5.39 -19.34
N VAL A 229 10.24 -5.71 -19.33
CA VAL A 229 10.75 -7.06 -19.09
C VAL A 229 11.26 -7.13 -17.67
N GLY A 230 10.80 -8.10 -16.90
CA GLY A 230 11.19 -8.30 -15.52
C GLY A 230 11.03 -9.76 -15.11
N ARG A 231 11.06 -10.01 -13.81
CA ARG A 231 10.83 -11.32 -13.23
C ARG A 231 9.37 -11.45 -12.81
N ASN A 232 8.86 -12.68 -12.77
CA ASN A 232 7.55 -12.93 -12.18
C ASN A 232 7.61 -12.77 -10.65
N LEU A 233 6.45 -12.86 -10.00
CA LEU A 233 6.31 -12.66 -8.56
C LEU A 233 7.26 -13.52 -7.70
N TYR A 234 7.65 -14.70 -8.18
CA TYR A 234 8.51 -15.67 -7.49
C TYR A 234 9.95 -15.71 -8.02
N ASP A 235 10.36 -14.73 -8.81
CA ASP A 235 11.69 -14.68 -9.43
C ASP A 235 12.07 -15.94 -10.23
N SER A 236 11.07 -16.76 -10.59
CA SER A 236 11.29 -18.08 -11.23
C SER A 236 11.41 -18.02 -12.74
N GLN A 237 10.85 -16.98 -13.40
CA GLN A 237 10.92 -16.82 -14.84
C GLN A 237 10.87 -15.35 -15.27
N VAL A 238 11.43 -15.07 -16.44
CA VAL A 238 11.35 -13.76 -17.10
C VAL A 238 9.95 -13.59 -17.69
N THR A 239 9.34 -12.44 -17.47
CA THR A 239 8.02 -12.09 -17.99
C THR A 239 8.04 -10.71 -18.63
N ARG A 240 7.06 -10.46 -19.46
CA ARG A 240 6.83 -9.16 -20.11
C ARG A 240 5.45 -8.65 -19.70
N ARG A 241 5.40 -7.38 -19.30
CA ARG A 241 4.16 -6.70 -18.87
C ARG A 241 4.04 -5.36 -19.58
N ASP A 242 2.79 -5.00 -19.90
CA ASP A 242 2.46 -3.68 -20.42
C ASP A 242 2.20 -2.74 -19.23
N VAL A 243 3.07 -1.76 -19.04
CA VAL A 243 3.16 -0.95 -17.82
C VAL A 243 3.00 0.52 -18.16
N LEU A 244 2.24 1.23 -17.33
CA LEU A 244 2.16 2.67 -17.28
C LEU A 244 3.13 3.19 -16.21
N ILE A 245 4.04 4.08 -16.60
CA ILE A 245 4.90 4.82 -15.68
C ILE A 245 4.17 6.09 -15.31
N LEU A 246 3.99 6.30 -14.03
CA LEU A 246 3.15 7.38 -13.49
C LEU A 246 4.02 8.42 -12.77
N SER A 247 3.65 9.68 -12.95
CA SER A 247 3.97 10.73 -12.02
C SER A 247 2.89 10.71 -10.93
N ALA A 248 3.17 10.06 -9.82
CA ALA A 248 2.23 9.85 -8.71
C ALA A 248 3.00 9.52 -7.43
N GLN A 249 2.48 9.95 -6.28
CA GLN A 249 3.03 9.60 -4.99
C GLN A 249 2.17 8.51 -4.35
N LEU A 250 2.60 7.26 -4.52
CA LEU A 250 1.93 6.10 -3.93
C LEU A 250 2.65 5.61 -2.68
N ARG A 251 1.97 4.79 -1.90
CA ARG A 251 2.50 4.19 -0.68
C ARG A 251 2.19 2.70 -0.63
N PRO A 252 2.93 1.90 0.18
CA PRO A 252 2.55 0.52 0.47
C PRO A 252 1.10 0.42 0.91
N GLY A 253 0.34 -0.53 0.35
CA GLY A 253 -1.10 -0.65 0.53
C GLY A 253 -1.93 -0.11 -0.64
N ASP A 254 -1.37 0.77 -1.50
CA ASP A 254 -2.02 1.18 -2.75
C ASP A 254 -1.97 0.08 -3.83
N SER A 255 -1.14 -0.95 -3.64
CA SER A 255 -1.07 -2.13 -4.51
C SER A 255 -2.43 -2.76 -4.73
N GLY A 256 -2.79 -3.00 -5.99
CA GLY A 256 -4.11 -3.49 -6.40
C GLY A 256 -5.16 -2.39 -6.58
N GLY A 257 -4.84 -1.16 -6.20
CA GLY A 257 -5.72 0.00 -6.38
C GLY A 257 -5.95 0.35 -7.84
N ALA A 258 -7.15 0.85 -8.15
CA ALA A 258 -7.51 1.27 -9.49
C ALA A 258 -6.81 2.58 -9.86
N LEU A 259 -6.08 2.60 -10.96
CA LEU A 259 -5.75 3.84 -11.68
C LEU A 259 -6.92 4.16 -12.60
N VAL A 260 -7.57 5.30 -12.38
CA VAL A 260 -8.69 5.75 -13.22
C VAL A 260 -8.35 7.01 -14.00
N ASN A 261 -8.97 7.16 -15.17
CA ASN A 261 -8.95 8.39 -15.97
C ASN A 261 -9.97 9.43 -15.46
N ALA A 262 -10.08 10.58 -16.13
CA ALA A 262 -10.99 11.66 -15.78
C ALA A 262 -12.49 11.25 -15.75
N ASP A 263 -12.87 10.23 -16.51
CA ASP A 263 -14.24 9.70 -16.56
C ASP A 263 -14.51 8.67 -15.45
N GLY A 264 -13.47 8.25 -14.72
CA GLY A 264 -13.53 7.23 -13.68
C GLY A 264 -13.45 5.79 -14.22
N ASN A 265 -13.06 5.61 -15.47
CA ASN A 265 -12.81 4.29 -16.05
C ASN A 265 -11.43 3.79 -15.60
N VAL A 266 -11.34 2.51 -15.24
CA VAL A 266 -10.08 1.90 -14.82
C VAL A 266 -9.16 1.71 -16.02
N VAL A 267 -8.01 2.35 -16.01
CA VAL A 267 -7.02 2.29 -17.08
C VAL A 267 -5.77 1.50 -16.69
N GLY A 268 -5.66 1.11 -15.42
CA GLY A 268 -4.55 0.30 -14.92
C GLY A 268 -4.74 -0.12 -13.47
N VAL A 269 -3.80 -0.92 -12.98
CA VAL A 269 -3.76 -1.42 -11.60
C VAL A 269 -2.42 -1.03 -10.99
N ALA A 270 -2.43 -0.22 -9.93
CA ALA A 270 -1.21 0.19 -9.22
C ALA A 270 -0.52 -1.04 -8.61
N PHE A 271 0.80 -1.17 -8.75
CA PHE A 271 1.48 -2.37 -8.26
C PHE A 271 2.90 -2.15 -7.73
N ALA A 272 3.55 -1.03 -8.02
CA ALA A 272 4.91 -0.76 -7.54
C ALA A 272 5.22 0.74 -7.49
N ILE A 273 6.24 1.09 -6.71
CA ILE A 273 6.82 2.42 -6.59
C ILE A 273 8.28 2.32 -7.01
N ALA A 274 8.82 3.36 -7.62
CA ALA A 274 10.22 3.40 -7.99
C ALA A 274 11.10 3.47 -6.73
N PRO A 275 12.13 2.61 -6.62
CA PRO A 275 12.96 2.55 -5.41
C PRO A 275 13.84 3.79 -5.20
N ASP A 276 14.12 4.53 -6.27
CA ASP A 276 15.01 5.70 -6.30
C ASP A 276 14.26 7.03 -6.49
N ASP A 277 12.94 7.00 -6.74
CA ASP A 277 12.12 8.19 -6.88
C ASP A 277 10.69 7.97 -6.35
N PRO A 278 10.34 8.49 -5.16
CA PRO A 278 9.03 8.29 -4.54
C PRO A 278 7.88 8.99 -5.28
N THR A 279 8.18 9.83 -6.28
CA THR A 279 7.19 10.50 -7.13
C THR A 279 6.92 9.76 -8.43
N THR A 280 7.62 8.65 -8.64
CA THR A 280 7.43 7.74 -9.78
C THR A 280 6.83 6.43 -9.31
N ALA A 281 5.69 6.06 -9.90
CA ALA A 281 4.99 4.81 -9.62
C ALA A 281 4.68 4.06 -10.89
N TYR A 282 4.28 2.79 -10.74
CA TYR A 282 3.99 1.89 -11.85
C TYR A 282 2.60 1.30 -11.72
N ALA A 283 1.86 1.26 -12.84
CA ALA A 283 0.59 0.56 -12.93
C ALA A 283 0.62 -0.45 -14.10
N LEU A 284 0.06 -1.62 -13.88
CA LEU A 284 -0.22 -2.56 -14.96
C LEU A 284 -1.29 -1.95 -15.85
N ASN A 285 -1.07 -1.94 -17.16
CA ASN A 285 -2.02 -1.36 -18.10
C ASN A 285 -3.32 -2.20 -18.15
N SER A 286 -4.42 -1.60 -18.56
CA SER A 286 -5.71 -2.27 -18.79
C SER A 286 -5.63 -3.48 -19.73
N THR A 287 -4.60 -3.59 -20.57
CA THR A 287 -4.30 -4.79 -21.38
C THR A 287 -4.04 -6.01 -20.50
N GLU A 288 -3.24 -5.84 -19.43
CA GLU A 288 -2.94 -6.91 -18.46
C GLU A 288 -4.17 -7.24 -17.61
N LEU A 289 -4.93 -6.21 -17.20
CA LEU A 289 -6.19 -6.36 -16.50
C LEU A 289 -7.20 -7.19 -17.32
N ASN A 290 -7.42 -6.84 -18.58
CA ASN A 290 -8.34 -7.56 -19.47
C ASN A 290 -7.92 -9.01 -19.68
N ALA A 291 -6.61 -9.31 -19.70
CA ALA A 291 -6.10 -10.67 -19.82
C ALA A 291 -6.53 -11.56 -18.63
N VAL A 292 -6.50 -11.06 -17.41
CA VAL A 292 -6.94 -11.82 -16.22
C VAL A 292 -8.47 -11.85 -16.08
N LEU A 293 -9.17 -10.79 -16.48
CA LEU A 293 -10.64 -10.77 -16.51
C LEU A 293 -11.20 -11.74 -17.56
N GLY A 294 -10.50 -11.94 -18.68
CA GLY A 294 -10.87 -12.92 -19.72
C GLY A 294 -10.44 -14.37 -19.39
N ALA A 295 -9.72 -14.60 -18.30
CA ALA A 295 -9.29 -15.93 -17.91
C ALA A 295 -10.46 -16.80 -17.41
N PRO A 296 -10.46 -18.13 -17.65
CA PRO A 296 -11.48 -19.03 -17.15
C PRO A 296 -11.55 -19.01 -15.61
N ARG A 297 -12.76 -18.89 -15.05
CA ARG A 297 -13.02 -18.85 -13.60
C ARG A 297 -13.83 -20.08 -13.20
N GLY A 298 -13.15 -21.24 -13.11
CA GLY A 298 -13.81 -22.54 -12.83
C GLY A 298 -13.98 -22.86 -11.34
N GLY A 299 -13.51 -22.02 -10.43
CA GLY A 299 -13.53 -22.23 -8.98
C GLY A 299 -12.27 -21.70 -8.30
N PRO A 300 -12.12 -21.90 -6.97
CA PRO A 300 -10.97 -21.43 -6.23
C PRO A 300 -9.65 -22.02 -6.75
N VAL A 301 -8.62 -21.18 -6.84
CA VAL A 301 -7.26 -21.56 -7.21
C VAL A 301 -6.29 -21.28 -6.07
N GLY A 302 -5.15 -22.00 -6.05
CA GLY A 302 -4.09 -21.75 -5.08
C GLY A 302 -3.41 -20.39 -5.33
N THR A 303 -2.96 -19.77 -4.25
CA THR A 303 -2.31 -18.44 -4.22
C THR A 303 -0.79 -18.53 -4.22
N GLY A 304 -0.25 -19.71 -4.53
CA GLY A 304 1.19 -19.96 -4.57
C GLY A 304 1.87 -19.98 -3.19
N PRO A 305 3.18 -20.10 -3.16
CA PRO A 305 3.95 -20.02 -1.93
C PRO A 305 4.01 -18.61 -1.36
N CYS A 306 4.52 -18.50 -0.14
CA CYS A 306 4.87 -17.23 0.48
C CYS A 306 5.93 -16.47 -0.34
N LEU A 307 5.86 -15.15 -0.26
CA LEU A 307 6.93 -14.30 -0.74
C LEU A 307 7.97 -14.12 0.38
N ASP A 308 9.26 -14.31 0.06
CA ASP A 308 10.40 -14.15 0.96
C ASP A 308 10.71 -12.67 1.24
#